data_11dc624325e948d3b6df95d4fa7c8fee
#
_entry.id   11dc624325e948d3b6df95d4fa7c8fee
#
_cell.length_a   1.000
_cell.length_b   1.000
_cell.length_c   1.000
_cell.angle_alpha   90.00
_cell.angle_beta   90.00
_cell.angle_gamma   90.00
#
_symmetry.space_group_name_H-M   'P 1'
#
loop_
_entity.id
_entity.type
_entity.pdbx_description
1 polymer ?
#
loop_
_entity_poly.entity_id
_entity_poly.type
_entity_poly.pdbx_seq_one_letter_code
_entity_poly.pdbx_strand_id
1 'polypeptide(L)'
;MLYNNKSFIFFILTSLLLSSHLLHFISAYASQHEDHETPFSYSEGTGKGPKSWGNINPNWRACGNGKMQSPIDLVGKSLLVSATLGKLKRDYNPASAVLQKGHFISVKWKGDAGQININGTYYKLVQCHWHTPSEHTFNGSRYELELHMVHISSDNKKAVIGIVYEYGHPDPFLSRLFPYIKSLGGKEKEIRNVNPGDVKFGSRKYYRYIGSLSTPPCTEGVIWTIVNKVRTVSREQVRALKEKVEDGFVENARPTQQLEGRATWFYSP
;
A
#
# COMPACT_ATOMS: atom_id res chain seq x y z
N MET A 1 31.19 -66.39 -18.97
CA MET A 1 30.27 -65.53 -18.19
C MET A 1 30.19 -64.17 -18.85
N LEU A 2 29.20 -63.97 -19.73
CA LEU A 2 28.98 -62.69 -20.38
C LEU A 2 27.88 -61.98 -19.64
N TYR A 3 28.24 -61.00 -18.83
CA TYR A 3 27.29 -60.19 -18.09
C TYR A 3 26.65 -59.14 -19.02
N ASN A 4 25.35 -59.05 -18.94
CA ASN A 4 24.44 -58.41 -19.90
C ASN A 4 24.52 -56.89 -19.85
N ASN A 5 25.31 -56.30 -20.73
CA ASN A 5 25.54 -54.81 -20.84
C ASN A 5 24.29 -54.00 -21.27
N LYS A 6 23.20 -54.68 -21.65
CA LYS A 6 21.98 -53.98 -22.10
C LYS A 6 21.15 -53.34 -20.99
N SER A 7 21.13 -53.94 -19.77
CA SER A 7 20.39 -53.41 -18.63
C SER A 7 21.04 -52.13 -18.05
N PHE A 8 22.37 -52.03 -18.12
CA PHE A 8 23.07 -50.85 -17.56
C PHE A 8 22.91 -49.60 -18.45
N ILE A 9 22.87 -49.78 -19.75
CA ILE A 9 22.64 -48.68 -20.71
C ILE A 9 21.21 -48.18 -20.61
N PHE A 10 20.23 -49.05 -20.34
CA PHE A 10 18.82 -48.65 -20.18
C PHE A 10 18.58 -47.79 -18.92
N PHE A 11 19.27 -48.11 -17.83
CA PHE A 11 19.21 -47.33 -16.58
C PHE A 11 19.86 -45.95 -16.69
N ILE A 12 20.97 -45.81 -17.43
CA ILE A 12 21.64 -44.53 -17.66
C ILE A 12 20.79 -43.64 -18.57
N LEU A 13 20.20 -44.19 -19.63
CA LEU A 13 19.32 -43.43 -20.54
C LEU A 13 18.02 -42.93 -19.87
N THR A 14 17.43 -43.75 -19.00
CA THR A 14 16.22 -43.33 -18.24
C THR A 14 16.54 -42.26 -17.18
N SER A 15 17.69 -42.34 -16.52
CA SER A 15 18.10 -41.32 -15.54
C SER A 15 18.44 -39.98 -16.20
N LEU A 16 19.03 -39.99 -17.39
CA LEU A 16 19.34 -38.78 -18.19
C LEU A 16 18.03 -38.13 -18.72
N LEU A 17 17.07 -38.91 -19.17
CA LEU A 17 15.77 -38.38 -19.59
C LEU A 17 14.95 -37.78 -18.44
N LEU A 18 14.96 -38.42 -17.25
CA LEU A 18 14.31 -37.89 -16.06
C LEU A 18 14.97 -36.59 -15.59
N SER A 19 16.31 -36.48 -15.64
CA SER A 19 17.02 -35.27 -15.26
C SER A 19 16.79 -34.12 -16.23
N SER A 20 16.68 -34.41 -17.53
CA SER A 20 16.36 -33.38 -18.54
C SER A 20 14.93 -32.87 -18.42
N HIS A 21 13.96 -33.72 -18.13
CA HIS A 21 12.57 -33.31 -17.87
C HIS A 21 12.48 -32.49 -16.57
N LEU A 22 13.19 -32.85 -15.50
CA LEU A 22 13.20 -32.11 -14.27
C LEU A 22 13.81 -30.71 -14.44
N LEU A 23 14.91 -30.60 -15.22
CA LEU A 23 15.52 -29.31 -15.55
C LEU A 23 14.61 -28.44 -16.43
N HIS A 24 13.86 -29.02 -17.36
CA HIS A 24 12.86 -28.28 -18.15
C HIS A 24 11.67 -27.83 -17.31
N PHE A 25 11.21 -28.63 -16.35
CA PHE A 25 10.16 -28.24 -15.42
C PHE A 25 10.62 -27.12 -14.47
N ILE A 26 11.86 -27.18 -13.95
CA ILE A 26 12.41 -26.13 -13.10
C ILE A 26 12.64 -24.84 -13.90
N SER A 27 13.10 -24.93 -15.14
CA SER A 27 13.25 -23.78 -16.02
C SER A 27 11.91 -23.16 -16.42
N ALA A 28 10.90 -23.99 -16.73
CA ALA A 28 9.54 -23.52 -17.02
C ALA A 28 8.87 -22.90 -15.79
N TYR A 29 9.11 -23.43 -14.58
CA TYR A 29 8.58 -22.86 -13.33
C TYR A 29 9.28 -21.55 -12.95
N ALA A 30 10.59 -21.42 -13.19
CA ALA A 30 11.33 -20.19 -12.97
C ALA A 30 10.97 -19.09 -13.97
N SER A 31 10.56 -19.44 -15.20
CA SER A 31 10.16 -18.46 -16.22
C SER A 31 8.71 -17.97 -16.09
N GLN A 32 7.90 -18.58 -15.21
CA GLN A 32 6.49 -18.17 -14.99
C GLN A 32 6.32 -17.20 -13.81
N HIS A 33 7.37 -16.80 -13.12
CA HIS A 33 7.36 -15.85 -12.02
C HIS A 33 8.23 -14.60 -12.25
N GLU A 34 8.51 -14.25 -13.48
CA GLU A 34 8.73 -12.85 -13.80
C GLU A 34 7.33 -12.22 -13.95
N ASP A 35 6.76 -11.78 -12.84
CA ASP A 35 5.70 -10.77 -12.83
C ASP A 35 6.28 -9.55 -13.54
N HIS A 36 6.11 -9.47 -14.85
CA HIS A 36 6.21 -8.24 -15.60
C HIS A 36 5.05 -7.35 -15.14
N GLU A 37 5.19 -6.76 -13.94
CA GLU A 37 4.34 -5.67 -13.54
C GLU A 37 4.39 -4.64 -14.68
N THR A 38 3.26 -4.49 -15.35
CA THR A 38 3.16 -3.47 -16.41
C THR A 38 3.39 -2.12 -15.75
N PRO A 39 4.49 -1.44 -16.04
CA PRO A 39 4.87 -0.26 -15.30
C PRO A 39 3.83 0.84 -15.52
N PHE A 40 3.39 1.45 -14.43
CA PHE A 40 2.57 2.66 -14.44
C PHE A 40 3.39 3.86 -13.96
N SER A 41 2.85 5.05 -14.12
CA SER A 41 3.46 6.31 -13.71
C SER A 41 2.39 7.21 -13.07
N TYR A 42 2.82 8.24 -12.37
CA TYR A 42 1.93 9.34 -11.95
C TYR A 42 1.98 10.53 -12.90
N SER A 43 2.87 10.51 -13.90
CA SER A 43 2.98 11.56 -14.91
C SER A 43 2.06 11.28 -16.11
N GLU A 44 1.11 12.16 -16.35
CA GLU A 44 0.15 12.04 -17.48
C GLU A 44 0.81 12.08 -18.85
N GLY A 45 1.92 12.83 -19.01
CA GLY A 45 2.64 12.97 -20.28
C GLY A 45 3.29 11.69 -20.80
N THR A 46 3.35 10.63 -19.99
CA THR A 46 3.99 9.34 -20.36
C THR A 46 3.04 8.36 -21.06
N GLY A 47 1.74 8.63 -21.10
CA GLY A 47 0.71 7.65 -21.48
C GLY A 47 0.48 6.54 -20.45
N LYS A 48 1.22 6.57 -19.33
CA LYS A 48 1.14 5.61 -18.22
C LYS A 48 0.61 6.25 -16.94
N GLY A 49 0.16 7.50 -16.99
CA GLY A 49 -0.39 8.25 -15.86
C GLY A 49 -1.77 7.77 -15.43
N PRO A 50 -2.29 8.33 -14.31
CA PRO A 50 -3.54 7.89 -13.68
C PRO A 50 -4.75 7.80 -14.60
N LYS A 51 -4.89 8.69 -15.57
CA LYS A 51 -6.00 8.65 -16.56
C LYS A 51 -5.91 7.45 -17.49
N SER A 52 -4.72 6.90 -17.71
CA SER A 52 -4.48 5.78 -18.62
C SER A 52 -4.42 4.43 -17.92
N TRP A 53 -4.35 4.37 -16.58
CA TRP A 53 -4.14 3.12 -15.83
C TRP A 53 -5.11 2.01 -16.22
N GLY A 54 -6.39 2.33 -16.38
CA GLY A 54 -7.42 1.36 -16.76
C GLY A 54 -7.23 0.72 -18.14
N ASN A 55 -6.38 1.31 -18.99
CA ASN A 55 -6.09 0.86 -20.34
C ASN A 55 -4.74 0.12 -20.46
N ILE A 56 -3.87 0.25 -19.45
CA ILE A 56 -2.51 -0.33 -19.49
C ILE A 56 -2.57 -1.86 -19.35
N ASN A 57 -3.44 -2.34 -18.45
CA ASN A 57 -3.56 -3.76 -18.15
C ASN A 57 -5.06 -4.12 -18.02
N PRO A 58 -5.53 -5.21 -18.65
CA PRO A 58 -6.92 -5.65 -18.52
C PRO A 58 -7.41 -5.85 -17.07
N ASN A 59 -6.52 -6.23 -16.16
CA ASN A 59 -6.83 -6.40 -14.73
C ASN A 59 -6.97 -5.07 -13.99
N TRP A 60 -6.63 -3.94 -14.60
CA TRP A 60 -6.67 -2.59 -14.01
C TRP A 60 -7.86 -1.75 -14.48
N ARG A 61 -8.81 -2.37 -15.18
CA ARG A 61 -10.00 -1.67 -15.72
C ARG A 61 -10.72 -0.81 -14.69
N ALA A 62 -10.76 -1.25 -13.43
CA ALA A 62 -11.37 -0.49 -12.34
C ALA A 62 -10.73 0.90 -12.16
N CYS A 63 -9.46 1.09 -12.50
CA CYS A 63 -8.82 2.41 -12.43
C CYS A 63 -9.46 3.45 -13.34
N GLY A 64 -10.06 3.03 -14.47
CA GLY A 64 -10.68 3.92 -15.46
C GLY A 64 -12.21 3.93 -15.43
N ASN A 65 -12.87 2.83 -15.03
CA ASN A 65 -14.33 2.70 -15.09
C ASN A 65 -15.02 2.37 -13.77
N GLY A 66 -14.25 2.22 -12.68
CA GLY A 66 -14.78 1.97 -11.34
C GLY A 66 -15.65 3.14 -10.86
N LYS A 67 -16.63 2.82 -10.00
CA LYS A 67 -17.59 3.78 -9.46
C LYS A 67 -17.34 4.14 -7.99
N MET A 68 -16.42 3.42 -7.36
CA MET A 68 -16.04 3.66 -5.96
C MET A 68 -14.55 3.96 -5.83
N GLN A 69 -14.02 4.78 -6.71
CA GLN A 69 -12.58 5.04 -6.79
C GLN A 69 -12.09 5.98 -5.68
N SER A 70 -10.82 5.82 -5.31
CA SER A 70 -10.07 6.63 -4.34
C SER A 70 -8.81 7.23 -5.00
N PRO A 71 -8.27 8.34 -4.43
CA PRO A 71 -8.76 9.14 -3.31
C PRO A 71 -9.97 10.01 -3.65
N ILE A 72 -10.54 10.70 -2.67
CA ILE A 72 -11.64 11.66 -2.86
C ILE A 72 -11.35 13.02 -2.20
N ASP A 73 -12.09 14.06 -2.61
CA ASP A 73 -12.13 15.31 -1.86
C ASP A 73 -13.15 15.20 -0.71
N LEU A 74 -12.71 15.52 0.50
CA LEU A 74 -13.52 15.50 1.71
C LEU A 74 -14.17 16.88 1.93
N VAL A 75 -15.35 17.05 1.35
CA VAL A 75 -16.10 18.32 1.37
C VAL A 75 -17.05 18.36 2.56
N GLY A 76 -16.86 19.34 3.46
CA GLY A 76 -17.62 19.46 4.69
C GLY A 76 -19.14 19.54 4.52
N LYS A 77 -19.64 20.13 3.42
CA LYS A 77 -21.07 20.31 3.14
C LYS A 77 -21.80 19.02 2.73
N SER A 78 -21.10 17.99 2.28
CA SER A 78 -21.66 16.69 1.82
C SER A 78 -21.50 15.57 2.83
N LEU A 79 -21.11 15.87 4.07
CA LEU A 79 -20.84 14.88 5.09
C LEU A 79 -22.12 14.48 5.84
N LEU A 80 -22.29 13.19 6.02
CA LEU A 80 -23.32 12.63 6.89
C LEU A 80 -22.73 12.42 8.28
N VAL A 81 -23.12 13.26 9.24
CA VAL A 81 -22.68 13.07 10.64
C VAL A 81 -23.32 11.80 11.20
N SER A 82 -22.50 10.90 11.71
CA SER A 82 -22.99 9.62 12.24
C SER A 82 -22.27 9.22 13.53
N ALA A 83 -23.01 9.22 14.62
CA ALA A 83 -22.54 8.70 15.90
C ALA A 83 -22.39 7.16 15.89
N THR A 84 -23.11 6.47 14.99
CA THR A 84 -23.08 5.00 14.89
C THR A 84 -21.76 4.44 14.40
N LEU A 85 -20.91 5.27 13.76
CA LEU A 85 -19.54 4.88 13.39
C LEU A 85 -18.68 4.51 14.61
N GLY A 86 -18.94 5.15 15.75
CA GLY A 86 -18.25 4.88 17.00
C GLY A 86 -16.77 5.26 17.00
N LYS A 87 -16.12 5.06 18.13
CA LYS A 87 -14.68 5.28 18.28
C LYS A 87 -13.90 4.22 17.48
N LEU A 88 -12.94 4.63 16.67
CA LEU A 88 -12.03 3.71 16.00
C LEU A 88 -11.18 2.95 17.05
N LYS A 89 -11.44 1.65 17.17
CA LYS A 89 -10.73 0.76 18.10
C LYS A 89 -9.45 0.28 17.42
N ARG A 90 -8.32 0.50 18.06
CA ARG A 90 -6.98 0.12 17.59
C ARG A 90 -6.26 -0.63 18.68
N ASP A 91 -5.66 -1.74 18.32
CA ASP A 91 -4.84 -2.57 19.20
C ASP A 91 -3.58 -2.94 18.42
N TYR A 92 -2.52 -2.14 18.61
CA TYR A 92 -1.27 -2.28 17.87
C TYR A 92 -0.15 -2.75 18.76
N ASN A 93 0.68 -3.64 18.22
CA ASN A 93 1.83 -4.24 18.89
C ASN A 93 3.13 -3.88 18.16
N PRO A 94 4.22 -3.60 18.90
CA PRO A 94 5.54 -3.53 18.29
C PRO A 94 5.93 -4.85 17.65
N ALA A 95 6.40 -4.80 16.41
CA ALA A 95 6.87 -5.98 15.69
C ALA A 95 8.06 -5.64 14.80
N SER A 96 8.78 -6.65 14.34
CA SER A 96 9.79 -6.48 13.31
C SER A 96 9.13 -6.05 12.00
N ALA A 97 9.85 -5.27 11.21
CA ALA A 97 9.35 -4.75 9.95
C ALA A 97 10.45 -4.68 8.90
N VAL A 98 10.06 -4.57 7.65
CA VAL A 98 10.93 -4.27 6.53
C VAL A 98 10.57 -2.90 5.99
N LEU A 99 11.54 -2.00 5.93
CA LEU A 99 11.47 -0.76 5.18
C LEU A 99 11.77 -1.09 3.72
N GLN A 100 10.85 -0.75 2.82
CA GLN A 100 10.97 -1.06 1.39
C GLN A 100 10.93 0.21 0.56
N LYS A 101 11.74 0.22 -0.50
CA LYS A 101 11.78 1.22 -1.55
C LYS A 101 11.04 0.68 -2.78
N GLY A 102 10.18 1.51 -3.34
CA GLY A 102 9.43 1.24 -4.56
C GLY A 102 8.79 2.53 -5.06
N HIS A 103 7.57 2.46 -5.58
CA HIS A 103 6.76 3.62 -5.96
C HIS A 103 6.48 4.56 -4.77
N PHE A 104 6.59 4.05 -3.58
CA PHE A 104 6.56 4.78 -2.31
C PHE A 104 7.51 4.10 -1.32
N ILE A 105 7.89 4.82 -0.28
CA ILE A 105 8.55 4.21 0.87
C ILE A 105 7.48 3.57 1.74
N SER A 106 7.68 2.30 2.11
CA SER A 106 6.75 1.54 2.94
C SER A 106 7.45 0.84 4.10
N VAL A 107 6.70 0.63 5.18
CA VAL A 107 7.06 -0.24 6.30
C VAL A 107 6.09 -1.41 6.31
N LYS A 108 6.59 -2.60 6.02
CA LYS A 108 5.83 -3.84 6.03
C LYS A 108 6.18 -4.63 7.29
N TRP A 109 5.20 -4.83 8.17
CA TRP A 109 5.42 -5.57 9.40
C TRP A 109 5.50 -7.08 9.15
N LYS A 110 6.42 -7.72 9.89
CA LYS A 110 6.56 -9.17 9.98
C LYS A 110 5.93 -9.61 11.29
N GLY A 111 5.04 -10.60 11.24
CA GLY A 111 4.33 -11.08 12.44
C GLY A 111 3.11 -10.24 12.81
N ASP A 112 2.74 -10.24 14.09
CA ASP A 112 1.53 -9.59 14.59
C ASP A 112 1.82 -8.15 15.04
N ALA A 113 1.54 -7.21 14.18
CA ALA A 113 1.61 -5.77 14.47
C ALA A 113 0.31 -5.21 15.06
N GLY A 114 -0.65 -6.08 15.35
CA GLY A 114 -1.97 -5.72 15.88
C GLY A 114 -3.00 -5.42 14.80
N GLN A 115 -4.11 -4.80 15.20
CA GLN A 115 -5.30 -4.73 14.36
C GLN A 115 -6.19 -3.53 14.69
N ILE A 116 -7.16 -3.31 13.83
CA ILE A 116 -8.31 -2.43 14.10
C ILE A 116 -9.60 -3.24 14.09
N ASN A 117 -10.63 -2.73 14.77
CA ASN A 117 -11.97 -3.29 14.70
C ASN A 117 -12.92 -2.27 14.06
N ILE A 118 -13.64 -2.70 13.03
CA ILE A 118 -14.67 -1.92 12.36
C ILE A 118 -15.95 -2.76 12.33
N ASN A 119 -16.98 -2.32 13.03
CA ASN A 119 -18.29 -2.99 13.07
C ASN A 119 -18.20 -4.50 13.41
N GLY A 120 -17.34 -4.85 14.38
CA GLY A 120 -17.15 -6.25 14.80
C GLY A 120 -16.15 -7.05 13.96
N THR A 121 -15.75 -6.56 12.79
CA THR A 121 -14.72 -7.22 11.96
C THR A 121 -13.33 -6.72 12.32
N TYR A 122 -12.41 -7.65 12.51
CA TYR A 122 -10.99 -7.38 12.78
C TYR A 122 -10.19 -7.33 11.50
N TYR A 123 -9.36 -6.30 11.37
CA TYR A 123 -8.45 -6.08 10.24
C TYR A 123 -7.02 -5.97 10.78
N LYS A 124 -6.16 -6.94 10.46
CA LYS A 124 -4.76 -6.96 10.87
C LYS A 124 -3.94 -5.93 10.11
N LEU A 125 -3.07 -5.20 10.81
CA LEU A 125 -2.13 -4.28 10.18
C LEU A 125 -1.08 -5.06 9.38
N VAL A 126 -0.91 -4.69 8.11
CA VAL A 126 0.06 -5.32 7.21
C VAL A 126 1.23 -4.41 6.93
N GLN A 127 0.94 -3.15 6.53
CA GLN A 127 1.96 -2.20 6.14
C GLN A 127 1.46 -0.76 6.27
N CYS A 128 2.40 0.19 6.27
CA CYS A 128 2.10 1.58 6.00
C CYS A 128 3.05 2.15 4.94
N HIS A 129 2.60 3.19 4.24
CA HIS A 129 3.39 3.87 3.21
C HIS A 129 2.98 5.34 3.09
N TRP A 130 3.80 6.13 2.40
CA TRP A 130 3.60 7.57 2.27
C TRP A 130 3.46 7.99 0.81
N HIS A 131 2.52 8.90 0.58
CA HIS A 131 2.32 9.60 -0.69
C HIS A 131 2.75 11.07 -0.56
N THR A 132 3.42 11.58 -1.57
CA THR A 132 3.81 12.98 -1.72
C THR A 132 3.34 13.50 -3.07
N PRO A 133 2.50 14.56 -3.12
CA PRO A 133 1.74 15.16 -2.02
C PRO A 133 0.65 14.22 -1.46
N SER A 134 -0.27 14.73 -0.62
CA SER A 134 -1.41 13.95 -0.13
C SER A 134 -2.31 13.50 -1.29
N GLU A 135 -2.93 12.34 -1.16
CA GLU A 135 -3.91 11.85 -2.14
C GLU A 135 -5.30 12.41 -1.88
N HIS A 136 -5.76 12.38 -0.61
CA HIS A 136 -7.01 13.04 -0.23
C HIS A 136 -6.82 14.55 -0.13
N THR A 137 -7.91 15.27 -0.40
CA THR A 137 -8.00 16.72 -0.22
C THR A 137 -9.10 17.05 0.80
N PHE A 138 -8.98 18.19 1.47
CA PHE A 138 -10.02 18.73 2.33
C PHE A 138 -10.53 20.05 1.75
N ASN A 139 -11.77 20.06 1.28
CA ASN A 139 -12.39 21.21 0.56
C ASN A 139 -11.48 21.72 -0.58
N GLY A 140 -10.99 20.81 -1.40
CA GLY A 140 -10.09 21.10 -2.53
C GLY A 140 -8.62 21.34 -2.16
N SER A 141 -8.29 21.50 -0.88
CA SER A 141 -6.91 21.73 -0.43
C SER A 141 -6.12 20.45 -0.35
N ARG A 142 -4.98 20.41 -1.01
CA ARG A 142 -4.01 19.31 -1.00
C ARG A 142 -2.86 19.66 -0.05
N TYR A 143 -2.32 18.66 0.61
CA TYR A 143 -1.28 18.79 1.62
C TYR A 143 0.02 18.12 1.19
N GLU A 144 1.09 18.26 1.97
CA GLU A 144 2.44 17.87 1.56
C GLU A 144 2.72 16.39 1.61
N LEU A 145 2.01 15.66 2.50
CA LEU A 145 2.23 14.24 2.71
C LEU A 145 0.95 13.55 3.17
N GLU A 146 0.78 12.29 2.82
CA GLU A 146 -0.25 11.43 3.39
C GLU A 146 0.32 10.05 3.74
N LEU A 147 0.06 9.58 4.96
CA LEU A 147 0.35 8.23 5.42
C LEU A 147 -0.89 7.35 5.24
N HIS A 148 -0.72 6.18 4.64
CA HIS A 148 -1.72 5.11 4.61
C HIS A 148 -1.27 3.95 5.48
N MET A 149 -2.13 3.52 6.42
CA MET A 149 -1.95 2.29 7.20
C MET A 149 -2.93 1.24 6.67
N VAL A 150 -2.42 0.22 6.03
CA VAL A 150 -3.20 -0.81 5.32
C VAL A 150 -3.44 -2.01 6.22
N HIS A 151 -4.71 -2.40 6.36
CA HIS A 151 -5.14 -3.52 7.18
C HIS A 151 -5.96 -4.50 6.32
N ILE A 152 -5.88 -5.78 6.66
CA ILE A 152 -6.58 -6.87 5.95
C ILE A 152 -7.30 -7.76 6.97
N SER A 153 -8.57 -8.10 6.69
CA SER A 153 -9.35 -9.06 7.47
C SER A 153 -9.07 -10.51 7.04
N SER A 154 -9.57 -11.45 7.81
CA SER A 154 -9.41 -12.88 7.50
C SER A 154 -10.07 -13.31 6.18
N ASP A 155 -11.12 -12.59 5.75
CA ASP A 155 -11.81 -12.77 4.46
C ASP A 155 -11.27 -11.85 3.36
N ASN A 156 -10.04 -11.34 3.52
CA ASN A 156 -9.30 -10.54 2.54
C ASN A 156 -9.92 -9.17 2.20
N LYS A 157 -10.84 -8.67 3.03
CA LYS A 157 -11.32 -7.28 2.92
C LYS A 157 -10.25 -6.31 3.40
N LYS A 158 -10.23 -5.12 2.81
CA LYS A 158 -9.22 -4.10 3.10
C LYS A 158 -9.81 -2.91 3.84
N ALA A 159 -9.08 -2.44 4.85
CA ALA A 159 -9.37 -1.19 5.54
C ALA A 159 -8.10 -0.35 5.62
N VAL A 160 -8.18 0.93 5.24
CA VAL A 160 -7.05 1.85 5.23
C VAL A 160 -7.34 3.05 6.13
N ILE A 161 -6.36 3.42 6.95
CA ILE A 161 -6.39 4.68 7.69
C ILE A 161 -5.46 5.65 6.99
N GLY A 162 -5.99 6.82 6.60
CA GLY A 162 -5.24 7.93 6.02
C GLY A 162 -5.00 9.04 7.05
N ILE A 163 -3.79 9.57 7.07
CA ILE A 163 -3.39 10.70 7.90
C ILE A 163 -2.65 11.70 7.00
N VAL A 164 -3.16 12.92 6.96
CA VAL A 164 -2.65 13.99 6.10
C VAL A 164 -1.74 14.92 6.91
N TYR A 165 -0.69 15.44 6.27
CA TYR A 165 0.32 16.28 6.92
C TYR A 165 0.58 17.56 6.14
N GLU A 166 0.74 18.65 6.89
CA GLU A 166 1.27 19.93 6.42
C GLU A 166 2.71 20.15 6.93
N TYR A 167 3.46 21.06 6.32
CA TYR A 167 4.78 21.41 6.83
C TYR A 167 4.72 22.04 8.20
N GLY A 168 5.60 21.59 9.11
CA GLY A 168 5.71 22.07 10.48
C GLY A 168 6.73 21.28 11.30
N HIS A 169 6.37 20.98 12.54
CA HIS A 169 7.23 20.16 13.41
C HIS A 169 7.39 18.74 12.84
N PRO A 170 8.56 18.11 13.07
CA PRO A 170 8.81 16.74 12.64
C PRO A 170 7.75 15.77 13.18
N ASP A 171 7.30 14.83 12.33
CA ASP A 171 6.46 13.74 12.79
C ASP A 171 7.29 12.74 13.63
N PRO A 172 6.84 12.36 14.83
CA PRO A 172 7.61 11.49 15.72
C PRO A 172 7.83 10.08 15.17
N PHE A 173 6.86 9.51 14.44
CA PHE A 173 7.00 8.18 13.86
C PHE A 173 8.03 8.19 12.73
N LEU A 174 7.94 9.16 11.83
CA LEU A 174 8.97 9.36 10.79
C LEU A 174 10.34 9.67 11.38
N SER A 175 10.42 10.40 12.50
CA SER A 175 11.69 10.68 13.16
C SER A 175 12.41 9.40 13.62
N ARG A 176 11.66 8.40 14.08
CA ARG A 176 12.23 7.07 14.44
C ARG A 176 12.71 6.29 13.23
N LEU A 177 12.02 6.43 12.10
CA LEU A 177 12.37 5.75 10.85
C LEU A 177 13.46 6.49 10.06
N PHE A 178 13.67 7.75 10.35
CA PHE A 178 14.53 8.66 9.58
C PHE A 178 15.96 8.14 9.33
N PRO A 179 16.69 7.62 10.36
CA PRO A 179 18.03 7.06 10.14
C PRO A 179 18.01 5.86 9.17
N TYR A 180 16.96 5.04 9.22
CA TYR A 180 16.80 3.88 8.35
C TYR A 180 16.46 4.30 6.93
N ILE A 181 15.59 5.29 6.76
CA ILE A 181 15.23 5.86 5.45
C ILE A 181 16.48 6.46 4.81
N LYS A 182 17.24 7.29 5.51
CA LYS A 182 18.47 7.92 4.98
C LYS A 182 19.52 6.89 4.57
N SER A 183 19.67 5.82 5.34
CA SER A 183 20.66 4.76 5.10
C SER A 183 20.15 3.64 4.18
N LEU A 184 18.95 3.76 3.60
CA LEU A 184 18.40 2.78 2.67
C LEU A 184 19.16 2.85 1.34
N GLY A 185 20.07 1.89 1.12
CA GLY A 185 20.90 1.82 -0.08
C GLY A 185 20.38 0.83 -1.13
N GLY A 186 19.67 -0.21 -0.71
CA GLY A 186 19.05 -1.23 -1.57
C GLY A 186 17.52 -1.10 -1.61
N LYS A 187 16.86 -2.15 -2.13
CA LYS A 187 15.39 -2.18 -2.23
C LYS A 187 14.71 -2.29 -0.87
N GLU A 188 15.36 -2.91 0.12
CA GLU A 188 14.76 -3.13 1.43
C GLU A 188 15.79 -3.12 2.57
N LYS A 189 15.31 -2.89 3.78
CA LYS A 189 16.09 -2.92 5.02
C LYS A 189 15.25 -3.40 6.18
N GLU A 190 15.73 -4.39 6.93
CA GLU A 190 15.06 -4.87 8.14
C GLU A 190 15.20 -3.87 9.30
N ILE A 191 14.09 -3.68 10.01
CA ILE A 191 14.01 -2.84 11.20
C ILE A 191 13.37 -3.67 12.31
N ARG A 192 14.01 -3.68 13.48
CA ARG A 192 13.48 -4.36 14.65
C ARG A 192 12.60 -3.41 15.47
N ASN A 193 11.55 -3.97 16.07
CA ASN A 193 10.74 -3.30 17.08
C ASN A 193 10.12 -1.96 16.61
N VAL A 194 9.43 -1.98 15.47
CA VAL A 194 8.65 -0.84 14.97
C VAL A 194 7.25 -0.90 15.57
N ASN A 195 6.93 0.11 16.40
CA ASN A 195 5.62 0.19 17.05
C ASN A 195 4.64 1.02 16.20
N PRO A 196 3.59 0.43 15.60
CA PRO A 196 2.59 1.18 14.87
C PRO A 196 1.78 2.15 15.77
N GLY A 197 1.72 1.88 17.07
CA GLY A 197 1.10 2.76 18.06
C GLY A 197 1.78 4.13 18.21
N ASP A 198 3.01 4.27 17.69
CA ASP A 198 3.70 5.56 17.66
C ASP A 198 3.16 6.51 16.60
N VAL A 199 2.40 6.02 15.63
CA VAL A 199 1.63 6.85 14.70
C VAL A 199 0.53 7.57 15.48
N LYS A 200 0.71 8.89 15.67
CA LYS A 200 -0.24 9.72 16.43
C LYS A 200 -1.30 10.28 15.49
N PHE A 201 -2.56 10.00 15.78
CA PHE A 201 -3.68 10.48 14.95
C PHE A 201 -4.02 11.96 15.25
N GLY A 202 -3.80 12.41 16.47
CA GLY A 202 -4.07 13.79 16.88
C GLY A 202 -5.56 14.15 17.04
N SER A 203 -6.46 13.28 16.61
CA SER A 203 -7.91 13.45 16.75
C SER A 203 -8.62 12.10 16.90
N ARG A 204 -9.80 12.14 17.54
CA ARG A 204 -10.76 11.03 17.52
C ARG A 204 -11.79 11.18 16.41
N LYS A 205 -11.90 12.37 15.79
CA LYS A 205 -12.79 12.64 14.66
C LYS A 205 -12.19 12.08 13.38
N TYR A 206 -13.04 11.53 12.52
CA TYR A 206 -12.59 10.95 11.25
C TYR A 206 -13.71 10.92 10.22
N TYR A 207 -13.31 10.86 8.96
CA TYR A 207 -14.18 10.59 7.82
C TYR A 207 -14.15 9.09 7.51
N ARG A 208 -15.28 8.54 7.09
CA ARG A 208 -15.41 7.16 6.63
C ARG A 208 -16.13 7.10 5.30
N TYR A 209 -15.58 6.35 4.35
CA TYR A 209 -16.24 6.05 3.07
C TYR A 209 -15.78 4.69 2.54
N ILE A 210 -16.52 4.13 1.55
CA ILE A 210 -16.11 2.96 0.79
C ILE A 210 -15.50 3.42 -0.52
N GLY A 211 -14.27 2.99 -0.76
CA GLY A 211 -13.48 3.39 -1.91
C GLY A 211 -12.71 2.24 -2.53
N SER A 212 -11.55 2.55 -3.07
CA SER A 212 -10.65 1.59 -3.73
C SER A 212 -9.22 1.68 -3.22
N LEU A 213 -8.36 0.80 -3.68
CA LEU A 213 -6.93 1.07 -3.70
C LEU A 213 -6.68 2.31 -4.60
N SER A 214 -5.74 3.14 -4.22
CA SER A 214 -5.36 4.34 -4.98
C SER A 214 -4.24 4.09 -6.01
N THR A 215 -3.76 2.86 -6.07
CA THR A 215 -2.81 2.38 -7.08
C THR A 215 -3.42 1.23 -7.88
N PRO A 216 -2.96 0.96 -9.12
CA PRO A 216 -3.36 -0.24 -9.82
C PRO A 216 -3.23 -1.50 -8.96
N PRO A 217 -4.20 -2.40 -8.98
CA PRO A 217 -5.34 -2.50 -9.90
C PRO A 217 -6.58 -1.72 -9.50
N CYS A 218 -6.52 -0.79 -8.55
CA CYS A 218 -7.62 0.09 -8.10
C CYS A 218 -8.85 -0.68 -7.61
N THR A 219 -8.62 -1.83 -6.97
CA THR A 219 -9.67 -2.72 -6.46
C THR A 219 -10.59 -1.99 -5.50
N GLU A 220 -11.90 -2.05 -5.75
CA GLU A 220 -12.94 -1.41 -4.96
C GLU A 220 -13.33 -2.22 -3.72
N GLY A 221 -14.14 -1.63 -2.84
CA GLY A 221 -14.58 -2.25 -1.59
C GLY A 221 -13.64 -1.98 -0.40
N VAL A 222 -12.71 -1.05 -0.53
CA VAL A 222 -11.80 -0.64 0.56
C VAL A 222 -12.51 0.30 1.53
N ILE A 223 -12.47 -0.01 2.82
CA ILE A 223 -12.98 0.87 3.88
C ILE A 223 -11.92 1.91 4.21
N TRP A 224 -12.18 3.16 3.84
CA TRP A 224 -11.31 4.29 4.17
C TRP A 224 -11.72 4.98 5.46
N THR A 225 -10.74 5.27 6.30
CA THR A 225 -10.88 6.10 7.51
C THR A 225 -9.84 7.20 7.45
N ILE A 226 -10.27 8.44 7.16
CA ILE A 226 -9.34 9.58 7.08
C ILE A 226 -9.45 10.38 8.38
N VAL A 227 -8.36 10.52 9.10
CA VAL A 227 -8.31 11.25 10.37
C VAL A 227 -8.57 12.73 10.12
N ASN A 228 -9.56 13.31 10.82
CA ASN A 228 -9.90 14.73 10.72
C ASN A 228 -8.96 15.58 11.58
N LYS A 229 -7.66 15.50 11.29
CA LYS A 229 -6.63 16.37 11.87
C LYS A 229 -5.45 16.34 10.92
N VAL A 230 -5.18 17.46 10.30
CA VAL A 230 -3.91 17.66 9.59
C VAL A 230 -2.80 17.65 10.63
N ARG A 231 -1.84 16.74 10.46
CA ARG A 231 -0.65 16.58 11.30
C ARG A 231 0.47 17.43 10.73
N THR A 232 1.60 17.48 11.41
CA THR A 232 2.77 18.19 10.91
C THR A 232 3.90 17.22 10.57
N VAL A 233 4.69 17.60 9.56
CA VAL A 233 5.87 16.90 9.10
C VAL A 233 6.97 17.91 8.73
N SER A 234 8.24 17.62 8.98
CA SER A 234 9.30 18.53 8.56
C SER A 234 9.61 18.41 7.06
N ARG A 235 10.09 19.50 6.46
CA ARG A 235 10.57 19.51 5.06
C ARG A 235 11.68 18.48 4.84
N GLU A 236 12.53 18.26 5.83
CA GLU A 236 13.62 17.28 5.76
C GLU A 236 13.08 15.85 5.71
N GLN A 237 12.02 15.52 6.49
CA GLN A 237 11.38 14.21 6.46
C GLN A 237 10.75 13.94 5.11
N VAL A 238 9.99 14.89 4.55
CA VAL A 238 9.38 14.75 3.22
C VAL A 238 10.46 14.61 2.14
N ARG A 239 11.52 15.40 2.20
CA ARG A 239 12.63 15.30 1.25
C ARG A 239 13.30 13.92 1.31
N ALA A 240 13.55 13.39 2.51
CA ALA A 240 14.15 12.07 2.66
C ALA A 240 13.28 10.95 2.08
N LEU A 241 11.96 11.03 2.18
CA LEU A 241 11.05 10.10 1.51
C LEU A 241 11.16 10.23 -0.01
N LYS A 242 11.09 11.46 -0.55
CA LYS A 242 11.18 11.75 -1.99
C LYS A 242 12.51 11.28 -2.61
N GLU A 243 13.63 11.45 -1.91
CA GLU A 243 14.96 11.04 -2.37
C GLU A 243 15.15 9.50 -2.42
N LYS A 244 14.26 8.74 -1.78
CA LYS A 244 14.39 7.29 -1.65
C LYS A 244 13.39 6.48 -2.45
N VAL A 245 12.36 7.08 -3.03
CA VAL A 245 11.48 6.39 -3.97
C VAL A 245 12.20 6.07 -5.28
N GLU A 246 11.64 5.19 -6.08
CA GLU A 246 12.15 4.91 -7.43
C GLU A 246 12.00 6.14 -8.33
N ASP A 247 12.85 6.22 -9.36
CA ASP A 247 12.82 7.31 -10.33
C ASP A 247 11.43 7.40 -10.99
N GLY A 248 10.91 8.63 -11.11
CA GLY A 248 9.59 8.88 -11.66
C GLY A 248 8.43 8.83 -10.64
N PHE A 249 8.71 8.49 -9.35
CA PHE A 249 7.70 8.39 -8.30
C PHE A 249 7.88 9.42 -7.16
N VAL A 250 8.65 10.46 -7.40
CA VAL A 250 8.88 11.56 -6.43
C VAL A 250 7.57 12.26 -6.05
N GLU A 251 6.65 12.39 -7.00
CA GLU A 251 5.25 12.76 -6.79
C GLU A 251 4.39 11.56 -7.16
N ASN A 252 3.78 10.94 -6.15
CA ASN A 252 3.10 9.65 -6.27
C ASN A 252 1.68 9.68 -5.71
N ALA A 253 0.99 10.80 -5.90
CA ALA A 253 -0.39 10.98 -5.51
C ALA A 253 -1.33 10.88 -6.72
N ARG A 254 -2.28 9.95 -6.67
CA ARG A 254 -3.37 9.86 -7.65
C ARG A 254 -4.27 11.09 -7.51
N PRO A 255 -4.77 11.70 -8.60
CA PRO A 255 -5.80 12.72 -8.53
C PRO A 255 -7.07 12.24 -7.81
N THR A 256 -7.79 13.15 -7.16
CA THR A 256 -9.08 12.85 -6.53
C THR A 256 -10.09 12.37 -7.56
N GLN A 257 -10.91 11.42 -7.16
CA GLN A 257 -11.93 10.76 -7.96
C GLN A 257 -13.32 11.29 -7.59
N GLN A 258 -14.27 11.16 -8.51
CA GLN A 258 -15.66 11.57 -8.27
C GLN A 258 -16.32 10.67 -7.21
N LEU A 259 -17.19 11.24 -6.41
CA LEU A 259 -17.94 10.51 -5.40
C LEU A 259 -18.97 9.54 -5.98
N GLU A 260 -19.48 9.80 -7.19
CA GLU A 260 -20.48 8.97 -7.88
C GLU A 260 -21.69 8.63 -6.97
N GLY A 261 -22.14 9.61 -6.19
CA GLY A 261 -23.25 9.46 -5.26
C GLY A 261 -22.95 8.68 -3.95
N ARG A 262 -21.70 8.32 -3.71
CA ARG A 262 -21.31 7.64 -2.46
C ARG A 262 -21.47 8.56 -1.25
N ALA A 263 -21.94 7.97 -0.15
CA ALA A 263 -21.96 8.65 1.13
C ALA A 263 -20.54 8.76 1.73
N THR A 264 -20.26 9.91 2.30
CA THR A 264 -19.09 10.12 3.16
C THR A 264 -19.60 10.44 4.56
N TRP A 265 -19.27 9.61 5.52
CA TRP A 265 -19.68 9.77 6.92
C TRP A 265 -18.61 10.47 7.73
N PHE A 266 -19.05 11.24 8.72
CA PHE A 266 -18.17 11.93 9.65
C PHE A 266 -18.49 11.51 11.08
N TYR A 267 -17.49 10.99 11.78
CA TYR A 267 -17.56 10.71 13.22
C TYR A 267 -17.00 11.89 14.00
N SER A 268 -17.84 12.44 14.90
CA SER A 268 -17.45 13.43 15.90
C SER A 268 -17.99 12.95 17.25
N PRO A 269 -17.09 12.56 18.21
CA PRO A 269 -17.48 12.10 19.54
C PRO A 269 -18.07 13.21 20.38
#